data_142a00da35557bb5a7a01c4869c9c3bb
#
_entry.id   142a00da35557bb5a7a01c4869c9c3bb
#
_cell.length_a   1.000
_cell.length_b   1.000
_cell.length_c   1.000
_cell.angle_alpha   90.00
_cell.angle_beta   90.00
_cell.angle_gamma   90.00
#
_symmetry.space_group_name_H-M   'P 1'
#
loop_
_entity.id
_entity.type
_entity.pdbx_description
1 polymer ?
#
loop_
_entity_poly.entity_id
_entity_poly.type
_entity_poly.pdbx_seq_one_letter_code
_entity_poly.pdbx_strand_id
1 'polypeptide(L)'
;MPRLGQRNQRLILLEFNELCPHLVEQFIGEGLLPNFKRLRDASETFITHTSEEVLEPWIQWVTVHTGVPLSEHGIKDLDEAEKVKHDTFWDGLGQENVLLISPMNVKFRRRDQSLFMPDPWAASQVPSVELEPFYKFIRAAVNSHARTDRIDIKDAAGAVRFLLGHGLTFATISGAFSQLFAERLGRRDVKWRRATILDRLLWDVFAHFWRGSRRPRVGIFFSNATAHYQHKYWSHHDPSIFSLKPDAAELDTYSNVIRFGYQAHDRLIGKAMALAGTGTAVALCTALSQQPMLDYEVRGGKQMFIVKDYAALLTALGTPATGRAEALMAEESWLHFATETDCAEAYRKVSAAKTADGRALFKVRGFEGKSFIIGCAVFASEVDAHTTIVNAAGASIPFDAHFLQMSTVTTAKHHPDGIFWMMSGRPSSPASQPGSVERLPLTHVRSKLEQALAFEA
;
A
#
# COMPACT_ATOMS: atom_id res chain seq x y z
N MET A 1 21.42 -7.38 41.53
CA MET A 1 20.17 -6.61 41.68
C MET A 1 20.03 -5.75 40.44
N PRO A 2 18.98 -5.92 39.61
CA PRO A 2 18.77 -5.07 38.45
C PRO A 2 18.41 -3.66 38.93
N ARG A 3 19.07 -2.65 38.38
CA ARG A 3 18.82 -1.25 38.68
C ARG A 3 17.37 -0.87 38.33
N LEU A 4 16.59 -0.45 39.30
CA LEU A 4 15.30 0.20 39.13
C LEU A 4 15.49 1.44 38.24
N GLY A 5 15.13 1.37 36.94
CA GLY A 5 15.16 2.53 36.07
C GLY A 5 15.05 2.26 34.56
N GLN A 6 15.22 1.04 34.10
CA GLN A 6 15.08 0.74 32.66
C GLN A 6 13.61 0.50 32.30
N ARG A 7 12.88 1.57 32.02
CA ARG A 7 11.55 1.47 31.38
C ARG A 7 11.76 1.09 29.92
N ASN A 8 11.24 -0.07 29.52
CA ASN A 8 11.21 -0.54 28.15
C ASN A 8 10.61 0.53 27.25
N GLN A 9 11.40 1.11 26.36
CA GLN A 9 10.92 2.12 25.41
C GLN A 9 9.95 1.46 24.43
N ARG A 10 8.79 2.06 24.21
CA ARG A 10 7.81 1.64 23.20
C ARG A 10 8.08 2.37 21.89
N LEU A 11 7.62 1.81 20.77
CA LEU A 11 7.78 2.38 19.45
C LEU A 11 6.45 2.38 18.69
N ILE A 12 6.06 3.52 18.14
CA ILE A 12 5.06 3.63 17.07
C ILE A 12 5.82 3.87 15.76
N LEU A 13 5.69 2.93 14.82
CA LEU A 13 6.20 3.08 13.46
C LEU A 13 5.03 3.41 12.52
N LEU A 14 5.09 4.58 11.90
CA LEU A 14 4.20 5.01 10.84
C LEU A 14 4.81 4.61 9.50
N GLU A 15 4.22 3.65 8.84
CA GLU A 15 4.57 3.20 7.49
C GLU A 15 3.66 3.91 6.49
N PHE A 16 4.08 5.09 6.02
CA PHE A 16 3.35 5.86 5.03
C PHE A 16 3.93 5.57 3.64
N ASN A 17 3.25 4.67 2.94
CA ASN A 17 3.77 4.14 1.68
C ASN A 17 4.04 5.25 0.66
N GLU A 18 5.26 5.25 0.11
CA GLU A 18 5.69 6.00 -1.07
C GLU A 18 5.61 7.54 -0.97
N LEU A 19 5.59 8.15 0.23
CA LEU A 19 5.64 9.60 0.32
C LEU A 19 6.93 10.14 -0.31
N CYS A 20 6.77 11.13 -1.18
CA CYS A 20 7.88 11.78 -1.85
C CYS A 20 8.59 12.77 -0.93
N PRO A 21 9.90 12.61 -0.64
CA PRO A 21 10.66 13.54 0.21
C PRO A 21 10.57 14.99 -0.26
N HIS A 22 10.65 15.21 -1.57
CA HIS A 22 10.56 16.55 -2.15
C HIS A 22 9.21 17.21 -1.87
N LEU A 23 8.11 16.49 -2.05
CA LEU A 23 6.76 17.02 -1.77
C LEU A 23 6.52 17.28 -0.28
N VAL A 24 7.10 16.44 0.61
CA VAL A 24 7.05 16.69 2.05
C VAL A 24 7.73 18.02 2.39
N GLU A 25 8.94 18.25 1.90
CA GLU A 25 9.68 19.51 2.17
C GLU A 25 8.98 20.71 1.54
N GLN A 26 8.49 20.59 0.32
CA GLN A 26 7.71 21.63 -0.35
C GLN A 26 6.48 22.03 0.49
N PHE A 27 5.66 21.06 0.90
CA PHE A 27 4.42 21.34 1.63
C PHE A 27 4.69 21.78 3.09
N ILE A 28 5.81 21.40 3.69
CA ILE A 28 6.28 21.99 4.95
C ILE A 28 6.60 23.47 4.72
N GLY A 29 7.35 23.80 3.65
CA GLY A 29 7.69 25.18 3.29
C GLY A 29 6.47 26.05 3.00
N GLU A 30 5.42 25.47 2.40
CA GLU A 30 4.12 26.12 2.18
C GLU A 30 3.27 26.26 3.47
N GLY A 31 3.72 25.71 4.61
CA GLY A 31 2.98 25.75 5.88
C GLY A 31 1.80 24.77 5.97
N LEU A 32 1.67 23.85 5.03
CA LEU A 32 0.54 22.90 4.95
C LEU A 32 0.68 21.69 5.88
N LEU A 33 1.90 21.38 6.35
CA LEU A 33 2.24 20.18 7.10
C LEU A 33 2.89 20.51 8.47
N PRO A 34 2.16 21.11 9.41
CA PRO A 34 2.72 21.53 10.68
C PRO A 34 3.17 20.35 11.57
N ASN A 35 2.52 19.20 11.50
CA ASN A 35 2.87 18.04 12.32
C ASN A 35 4.06 17.27 11.71
N PHE A 36 4.16 17.17 10.38
CA PHE A 36 5.40 16.70 9.72
C PHE A 36 6.59 17.55 10.15
N LYS A 37 6.44 18.89 10.11
CA LYS A 37 7.47 19.80 10.57
C LYS A 37 7.86 19.54 12.02
N ARG A 38 6.89 19.40 12.92
CA ARG A 38 7.15 19.10 14.34
C ARG A 38 7.87 17.76 14.53
N LEU A 39 7.43 16.70 13.81
CA LEU A 39 8.09 15.40 13.88
C LEU A 39 9.53 15.49 13.35
N ARG A 40 9.72 16.10 12.17
CA ARG A 40 11.05 16.29 11.57
C ARG A 40 12.00 17.02 12.49
N ASP A 41 11.57 18.16 13.04
CA ASP A 41 12.40 19.02 13.89
C ASP A 41 12.75 18.35 15.24
N ALA A 42 11.99 17.32 15.66
CA ALA A 42 12.23 16.54 16.87
C ALA A 42 12.91 15.18 16.60
N SER A 43 13.31 14.89 15.37
CA SER A 43 13.80 13.57 14.93
C SER A 43 15.25 13.62 14.44
N GLU A 44 15.93 12.47 14.53
CA GLU A 44 16.99 12.16 13.59
C GLU A 44 16.33 11.93 12.22
N THR A 45 16.86 12.57 11.17
CA THR A 45 16.24 12.57 9.83
C THR A 45 17.19 12.02 8.79
N PHE A 46 16.68 11.09 7.97
CA PHE A 46 17.43 10.45 6.90
C PHE A 46 16.58 10.43 5.62
N ILE A 47 17.27 10.53 4.47
CA ILE A 47 16.74 10.05 3.18
C ILE A 47 17.20 8.60 3.05
N THR A 48 16.27 7.67 3.05
CA THR A 48 16.57 6.26 2.77
C THR A 48 16.82 6.06 1.29
N HIS A 49 17.58 5.03 0.95
CA HIS A 49 17.89 4.70 -0.44
C HIS A 49 17.99 3.19 -0.61
N THR A 50 17.39 2.66 -1.68
CA THR A 50 17.63 1.31 -2.17
C THR A 50 18.38 1.32 -3.49
N SER A 51 19.31 0.38 -3.67
CA SER A 51 20.03 0.16 -4.93
C SER A 51 19.39 -0.93 -5.80
N GLU A 52 18.23 -1.43 -5.40
CA GLU A 52 17.51 -2.46 -6.15
C GLU A 52 16.99 -1.89 -7.46
N GLU A 53 17.09 -2.68 -8.54
CA GLU A 53 16.54 -2.31 -9.86
C GLU A 53 15.02 -2.42 -9.88
N VAL A 54 14.47 -3.37 -9.11
CA VAL A 54 13.02 -3.59 -9.00
C VAL A 54 12.50 -2.80 -7.80
N LEU A 55 11.77 -1.74 -8.10
CA LEU A 55 11.21 -0.84 -7.09
C LEU A 55 9.72 -1.14 -6.91
N GLU A 56 9.40 -2.03 -5.96
CA GLU A 56 8.03 -2.39 -5.61
C GLU A 56 7.84 -2.34 -4.10
N PRO A 57 6.80 -1.69 -3.57
CA PRO A 57 6.62 -1.48 -2.12
C PRO A 57 6.71 -2.79 -1.34
N TRP A 58 6.08 -3.85 -1.84
CA TRP A 58 6.06 -5.16 -1.18
C TRP A 58 7.43 -5.84 -1.09
N ILE A 59 8.43 -5.41 -1.88
CA ILE A 59 9.83 -5.82 -1.78
C ILE A 59 10.54 -4.97 -0.73
N GLN A 60 10.46 -3.63 -0.88
CA GLN A 60 11.19 -2.71 -0.03
C GLN A 60 10.72 -2.74 1.43
N TRP A 61 9.43 -3.01 1.69
CA TRP A 61 8.96 -3.18 3.06
C TRP A 61 9.53 -4.43 3.74
N VAL A 62 9.74 -5.53 3.00
CA VAL A 62 10.46 -6.69 3.55
C VAL A 62 11.90 -6.30 3.94
N THR A 63 12.58 -5.52 3.09
CA THR A 63 13.93 -5.00 3.41
C THR A 63 13.93 -4.12 4.65
N VAL A 64 12.95 -3.22 4.82
CA VAL A 64 12.80 -2.37 6.02
C VAL A 64 12.65 -3.22 7.28
N HIS A 65 11.79 -4.24 7.23
CA HIS A 65 11.47 -5.06 8.40
C HIS A 65 12.59 -6.02 8.77
N THR A 66 13.28 -6.60 7.78
CA THR A 66 14.28 -7.65 7.99
C THR A 66 15.73 -7.15 7.97
N GLY A 67 15.97 -5.98 7.38
CA GLY A 67 17.32 -5.43 7.21
C GLY A 67 18.16 -6.14 6.14
N VAL A 68 17.56 -7.01 5.31
CA VAL A 68 18.29 -7.74 4.26
C VAL A 68 17.80 -7.32 2.86
N PRO A 69 18.67 -7.33 1.84
CA PRO A 69 18.32 -6.93 0.47
C PRO A 69 17.47 -8.01 -0.24
N LEU A 70 16.86 -7.65 -1.38
CA LEU A 70 16.09 -8.55 -2.23
C LEU A 70 16.85 -9.83 -2.58
N SER A 71 18.15 -9.72 -2.87
CA SER A 71 19.01 -10.86 -3.22
C SER A 71 19.08 -11.94 -2.13
N GLU A 72 18.81 -11.58 -0.86
CA GLU A 72 18.81 -12.49 0.27
C GLU A 72 17.41 -12.92 0.70
N HIS A 73 16.45 -11.98 0.82
CA HIS A 73 15.10 -12.38 1.23
C HIS A 73 14.29 -13.04 0.10
N GLY A 74 14.60 -12.76 -1.17
CA GLY A 74 14.03 -13.44 -2.33
C GLY A 74 12.54 -13.18 -2.61
N ILE A 75 11.90 -12.26 -1.89
CA ILE A 75 10.48 -11.92 -2.06
C ILE A 75 10.33 -10.99 -3.26
N LYS A 76 9.53 -11.40 -4.25
CA LYS A 76 9.35 -10.67 -5.51
C LYS A 76 7.94 -10.19 -5.74
N ASP A 77 6.97 -10.84 -5.09
CA ASP A 77 5.55 -10.57 -5.32
C ASP A 77 4.83 -10.26 -4.00
N LEU A 78 3.68 -9.62 -4.14
CA LEU A 78 2.76 -9.39 -3.04
C LEU A 78 2.17 -10.74 -2.58
N ASP A 79 1.84 -10.85 -1.29
CA ASP A 79 1.30 -12.09 -0.66
C ASP A 79 2.31 -13.26 -0.58
N GLU A 80 3.61 -12.94 -0.58
CA GLU A 80 4.68 -13.94 -0.38
C GLU A 80 5.22 -13.98 1.06
N ALA A 81 4.52 -13.41 2.03
CA ALA A 81 4.98 -13.30 3.41
C ALA A 81 5.43 -14.64 4.03
N GLU A 82 4.77 -15.75 3.67
CA GLU A 82 5.14 -17.08 4.19
C GLU A 82 6.51 -17.57 3.69
N LYS A 83 7.01 -17.02 2.58
CA LYS A 83 8.33 -17.32 2.04
C LYS A 83 9.46 -16.58 2.78
N VAL A 84 9.14 -15.55 3.59
CA VAL A 84 10.13 -14.78 4.35
C VAL A 84 10.78 -15.66 5.41
N LYS A 85 12.09 -15.87 5.29
CA LYS A 85 12.90 -16.71 6.20
C LYS A 85 13.59 -15.90 7.30
N HIS A 86 13.80 -14.62 7.06
CA HIS A 86 14.52 -13.73 7.96
C HIS A 86 13.62 -13.20 9.08
N ASP A 87 14.20 -12.99 10.25
CA ASP A 87 13.53 -12.38 11.38
C ASP A 87 13.33 -10.88 11.14
N THR A 88 12.18 -10.37 11.56
CA THR A 88 11.89 -8.95 11.57
C THR A 88 12.50 -8.27 12.81
N PHE A 89 12.60 -6.93 12.81
CA PHE A 89 13.17 -6.19 13.94
C PHE A 89 12.39 -6.40 15.27
N TRP A 90 11.12 -6.76 15.21
CA TRP A 90 10.32 -7.05 16.41
C TRP A 90 10.37 -8.52 16.84
N ASP A 91 10.91 -9.43 16.05
CA ASP A 91 11.06 -10.83 16.46
C ASP A 91 12.05 -10.98 17.60
N GLY A 92 13.06 -10.11 17.69
CA GLY A 92 14.02 -10.04 18.79
C GLY A 92 13.44 -9.63 20.15
N LEU A 93 12.17 -9.15 20.19
CA LEU A 93 11.52 -8.72 21.45
C LEU A 93 11.03 -9.87 22.34
N GLY A 94 11.27 -11.13 21.96
CA GLY A 94 10.90 -12.30 22.75
C GLY A 94 9.39 -12.43 22.94
N GLN A 95 8.91 -12.40 24.19
CA GLN A 95 7.49 -12.53 24.55
C GLN A 95 6.73 -11.21 24.59
N GLU A 96 7.34 -10.08 24.21
CA GLU A 96 6.65 -8.80 24.22
C GLU A 96 5.63 -8.70 23.09
N ASN A 97 4.52 -8.01 23.37
CA ASN A 97 3.42 -7.88 22.44
C ASN A 97 3.71 -6.88 21.33
N VAL A 98 3.18 -7.14 20.15
CA VAL A 98 3.19 -6.22 19.02
C VAL A 98 1.77 -5.98 18.50
N LEU A 99 1.56 -4.81 17.91
CA LEU A 99 0.32 -4.41 17.23
C LEU A 99 0.65 -4.03 15.79
N LEU A 100 0.29 -4.87 14.84
CA LEU A 100 0.61 -4.69 13.44
C LEU A 100 -0.68 -4.48 12.64
N ILE A 101 -0.86 -3.28 12.09
CA ILE A 101 -2.03 -2.91 11.30
C ILE A 101 -1.61 -2.68 9.85
N SER A 102 -1.98 -3.62 8.99
CA SER A 102 -1.81 -3.65 7.53
C SER A 102 -0.38 -3.59 6.98
N PRO A 103 0.69 -4.03 7.68
CA PRO A 103 2.03 -4.02 7.09
C PRO A 103 2.11 -4.96 5.87
N MET A 104 2.89 -4.59 4.86
CA MET A 104 3.05 -5.40 3.64
C MET A 104 4.01 -6.57 3.84
N ASN A 105 3.65 -7.74 3.30
CA ASN A 105 4.48 -8.96 3.24
C ASN A 105 5.16 -9.33 4.56
N VAL A 106 4.44 -9.21 5.67
CA VAL A 106 4.94 -9.59 7.00
C VAL A 106 4.55 -11.02 7.33
N LYS A 107 5.54 -11.87 7.60
CA LYS A 107 5.30 -13.17 8.21
C LYS A 107 5.05 -12.99 9.71
N PHE A 108 3.78 -13.09 10.10
CA PHE A 108 3.40 -12.92 11.50
C PHE A 108 3.60 -14.22 12.30
N ARG A 109 4.54 -14.18 13.23
CA ARG A 109 4.72 -15.26 14.21
C ARG A 109 3.83 -14.99 15.41
N ARG A 110 2.87 -15.90 15.66
CA ARG A 110 1.90 -15.75 16.75
C ARG A 110 2.61 -15.60 18.10
N ARG A 111 2.17 -14.59 18.85
CA ARG A 111 2.52 -14.35 20.25
C ARG A 111 1.21 -14.14 21.01
N ASP A 112 1.09 -14.62 22.23
CA ASP A 112 -0.18 -14.78 22.95
C ASP A 112 -1.08 -13.54 22.99
N GLN A 113 -0.51 -12.35 23.06
CA GLN A 113 -1.30 -11.11 23.14
C GLN A 113 -1.03 -10.12 22.01
N SER A 114 -0.28 -10.51 21.01
CA SER A 114 -0.03 -9.69 19.83
C SER A 114 -1.24 -9.68 18.89
N LEU A 115 -1.43 -8.56 18.20
CA LEU A 115 -2.49 -8.38 17.23
C LEU A 115 -1.92 -8.09 15.85
N PHE A 116 -2.44 -8.79 14.86
CA PHE A 116 -2.05 -8.68 13.47
C PHE A 116 -3.27 -8.55 12.58
N MET A 117 -3.29 -7.52 11.78
CA MET A 117 -4.18 -7.36 10.64
C MET A 117 -3.31 -7.28 9.39
N PRO A 118 -3.38 -8.26 8.48
CA PRO A 118 -2.57 -8.25 7.25
C PRO A 118 -2.93 -7.10 6.32
N ASP A 119 -2.07 -6.86 5.35
CA ASP A 119 -2.42 -6.02 4.20
C ASP A 119 -3.67 -6.59 3.49
N PRO A 120 -4.62 -5.73 3.06
CA PRO A 120 -5.86 -6.20 2.42
C PRO A 120 -5.66 -7.01 1.15
N TRP A 121 -4.52 -6.88 0.48
CA TRP A 121 -4.16 -7.65 -0.72
C TRP A 121 -3.53 -9.01 -0.40
N ALA A 122 -3.11 -9.24 0.86
CA ALA A 122 -2.52 -10.51 1.31
C ALA A 122 -3.61 -11.57 1.48
N ALA A 123 -3.90 -12.32 0.42
CA ALA A 123 -4.98 -13.31 0.38
C ALA A 123 -4.68 -14.55 1.22
N SER A 124 -3.41 -14.93 1.33
CA SER A 124 -2.94 -16.12 2.05
C SER A 124 -2.86 -15.93 3.56
N GLN A 125 -2.89 -14.68 4.04
CA GLN A 125 -2.69 -14.37 5.45
C GLN A 125 -3.99 -14.28 6.25
N VAL A 126 -3.92 -14.71 7.50
CA VAL A 126 -5.06 -14.73 8.42
C VAL A 126 -4.87 -13.69 9.52
N PRO A 127 -5.84 -12.78 9.71
CA PRO A 127 -5.79 -11.81 10.80
C PRO A 127 -5.93 -12.48 12.17
N SER A 128 -5.56 -11.79 13.23
CA SER A 128 -5.95 -12.16 14.58
C SER A 128 -7.47 -12.24 14.68
N VAL A 129 -7.99 -13.26 15.36
CA VAL A 129 -9.44 -13.56 15.44
C VAL A 129 -10.26 -12.32 15.85
N GLU A 130 -9.74 -11.53 16.78
CA GLU A 130 -10.39 -10.32 17.26
C GLU A 130 -10.55 -9.24 16.16
N LEU A 131 -9.62 -9.16 15.21
CA LEU A 131 -9.64 -8.18 14.10
C LEU A 131 -10.38 -8.70 12.85
N GLU A 132 -10.74 -9.98 12.81
CA GLU A 132 -11.31 -10.63 11.63
C GLU A 132 -12.57 -9.94 11.07
N PRO A 133 -13.58 -9.52 11.89
CA PRO A 133 -14.77 -8.85 11.35
C PRO A 133 -14.46 -7.53 10.65
N PHE A 134 -13.48 -6.80 11.17
CA PHE A 134 -13.04 -5.54 10.57
C PHE A 134 -12.18 -5.79 9.33
N TYR A 135 -11.27 -6.76 9.37
CA TYR A 135 -10.43 -7.12 8.23
C TYR A 135 -11.25 -7.57 7.02
N LYS A 136 -12.28 -8.41 7.20
CA LYS A 136 -13.19 -8.81 6.11
C LYS A 136 -13.79 -7.61 5.39
N PHE A 137 -14.29 -6.64 6.16
CA PHE A 137 -14.83 -5.40 5.59
C PHE A 137 -13.77 -4.58 4.85
N ILE A 138 -12.58 -4.38 5.43
CA ILE A 138 -11.48 -3.63 4.81
C ILE A 138 -11.08 -4.28 3.48
N ARG A 139 -10.88 -5.60 3.49
CA ARG A 139 -10.53 -6.36 2.30
C ARG A 139 -11.59 -6.25 1.21
N ALA A 140 -12.87 -6.40 1.59
CA ALA A 140 -13.98 -6.23 0.65
C ALA A 140 -14.05 -4.80 0.09
N ALA A 141 -13.82 -3.77 0.93
CA ALA A 141 -13.84 -2.37 0.50
C ALA A 141 -12.70 -2.05 -0.48
N VAL A 142 -11.49 -2.57 -0.24
CA VAL A 142 -10.33 -2.39 -1.13
C VAL A 142 -10.55 -3.14 -2.45
N ASN A 143 -10.99 -4.40 -2.40
CA ASN A 143 -11.26 -5.20 -3.60
C ASN A 143 -12.40 -4.64 -4.44
N SER A 144 -13.47 -4.10 -3.82
CA SER A 144 -14.58 -3.48 -4.54
C SER A 144 -14.19 -2.21 -5.28
N HIS A 145 -13.10 -1.56 -4.86
CA HIS A 145 -12.55 -0.39 -5.56
C HIS A 145 -11.77 -0.80 -6.83
N ALA A 146 -11.17 -1.98 -6.81
CA ALA A 146 -10.48 -2.59 -7.96
C ALA A 146 -11.43 -3.38 -8.88
N ARG A 147 -12.53 -3.89 -8.33
CA ARG A 147 -13.57 -4.68 -9.03
C ARG A 147 -14.94 -4.18 -8.63
N THR A 148 -15.96 -4.43 -9.45
CA THR A 148 -17.37 -4.05 -9.18
C THR A 148 -18.06 -4.92 -8.13
N ASP A 149 -17.31 -5.64 -7.29
CA ASP A 149 -17.88 -6.52 -6.26
C ASP A 149 -18.60 -5.70 -5.18
N ARG A 150 -19.77 -6.17 -4.76
CA ARG A 150 -20.54 -5.51 -3.71
C ARG A 150 -20.09 -6.00 -2.34
N ILE A 151 -19.93 -5.05 -1.41
CA ILE A 151 -19.68 -5.38 0.01
C ILE A 151 -20.93 -6.09 0.55
N ASP A 152 -20.76 -7.25 1.20
CA ASP A 152 -21.85 -7.94 1.87
C ASP A 152 -22.35 -7.09 3.05
N ILE A 153 -23.67 -6.96 3.16
CA ILE A 153 -24.33 -6.20 4.23
C ILE A 153 -23.99 -6.79 5.60
N LYS A 154 -23.82 -8.10 5.70
CA LYS A 154 -23.45 -8.77 6.96
C LYS A 154 -22.03 -8.40 7.40
N ASP A 155 -21.09 -8.36 6.45
CA ASP A 155 -19.71 -7.95 6.73
C ASP A 155 -19.64 -6.47 7.15
N ALA A 156 -20.41 -5.62 6.47
CA ALA A 156 -20.54 -4.21 6.84
C ALA A 156 -21.12 -4.03 8.26
N ALA A 157 -22.18 -4.77 8.60
CA ALA A 157 -22.79 -4.73 9.93
C ALA A 157 -21.84 -5.27 11.02
N GLY A 158 -21.12 -6.36 10.71
CA GLY A 158 -20.09 -6.92 11.58
C GLY A 158 -18.97 -5.91 11.87
N ALA A 159 -18.50 -5.21 10.85
CA ALA A 159 -17.48 -4.16 10.98
C ALA A 159 -17.97 -2.97 11.80
N VAL A 160 -19.21 -2.50 11.60
CA VAL A 160 -19.79 -1.40 12.38
C VAL A 160 -19.87 -1.79 13.86
N ARG A 161 -20.36 -3.00 14.17
CA ARG A 161 -20.43 -3.50 15.55
C ARG A 161 -19.04 -3.58 16.19
N PHE A 162 -18.06 -4.07 15.45
CA PHE A 162 -16.67 -4.12 15.90
C PHE A 162 -16.15 -2.72 16.21
N LEU A 163 -16.28 -1.77 15.29
CA LEU A 163 -15.78 -0.41 15.38
C LEU A 163 -16.39 0.34 16.58
N LEU A 164 -17.69 0.16 16.86
CA LEU A 164 -18.35 0.76 18.02
C LEU A 164 -17.74 0.30 19.35
N GLY A 165 -17.25 -0.93 19.44
CA GLY A 165 -16.55 -1.47 20.60
C GLY A 165 -15.04 -1.18 20.64
N HIS A 166 -14.44 -0.76 19.50
CA HIS A 166 -12.99 -0.69 19.34
C HIS A 166 -12.49 0.68 18.84
N GLY A 167 -13.01 1.73 19.43
CA GLY A 167 -12.40 3.06 19.35
C GLY A 167 -12.90 3.97 18.24
N LEU A 168 -13.97 3.61 17.54
CA LEU A 168 -14.57 4.49 16.52
C LEU A 168 -14.86 5.87 17.09
N THR A 169 -14.23 6.90 16.54
CA THR A 169 -14.36 8.26 17.03
C THR A 169 -15.50 9.02 16.34
N PHE A 170 -16.11 9.97 17.06
CA PHE A 170 -17.12 10.86 16.48
C PHE A 170 -16.57 11.64 15.27
N ALA A 171 -15.30 12.02 15.30
CA ALA A 171 -14.65 12.71 14.18
C ALA A 171 -14.58 11.84 12.92
N THR A 172 -14.33 10.53 13.06
CA THR A 172 -14.33 9.58 11.94
C THR A 172 -15.74 9.37 11.41
N ILE A 173 -16.74 9.20 12.29
CA ILE A 173 -18.15 9.08 11.93
C ILE A 173 -18.59 10.32 11.13
N SER A 174 -18.39 11.52 11.71
CA SER A 174 -18.76 12.79 11.07
C SER A 174 -18.08 12.97 9.71
N GLY A 175 -16.79 12.60 9.62
CA GLY A 175 -16.05 12.63 8.35
C GLY A 175 -16.64 11.70 7.30
N ALA A 176 -17.04 10.47 7.68
CA ALA A 176 -17.67 9.52 6.77
C ALA A 176 -19.05 10.01 6.28
N PHE A 177 -19.88 10.54 7.19
CA PHE A 177 -21.17 11.11 6.81
C PHE A 177 -21.01 12.34 5.92
N SER A 178 -20.09 13.25 6.25
CA SER A 178 -19.78 14.42 5.42
C SER A 178 -19.35 14.01 4.01
N GLN A 179 -18.56 12.94 3.89
CA GLN A 179 -18.14 12.42 2.59
C GLN A 179 -19.32 11.85 1.81
N LEU A 180 -20.17 11.01 2.42
CA LEU A 180 -21.35 10.47 1.76
C LEU A 180 -22.31 11.57 1.29
N PHE A 181 -22.47 12.61 2.10
CA PHE A 181 -23.28 13.78 1.74
C PHE A 181 -22.67 14.54 0.55
N ALA A 182 -21.35 14.78 0.56
CA ALA A 182 -20.65 15.44 -0.52
C ALA A 182 -20.73 14.64 -1.84
N GLU A 183 -20.68 13.32 -1.78
CA GLU A 183 -20.81 12.46 -2.97
C GLU A 183 -22.23 12.48 -3.57
N ARG A 184 -23.26 12.64 -2.74
CA ARG A 184 -24.65 12.64 -3.21
C ARG A 184 -25.14 13.99 -3.71
N LEU A 185 -24.69 15.06 -3.09
CA LEU A 185 -25.15 16.43 -3.36
C LEU A 185 -24.10 17.28 -4.08
N GLY A 186 -22.84 16.85 -4.09
CA GLY A 186 -21.75 17.55 -4.76
C GLY A 186 -21.83 17.43 -6.28
N ARG A 187 -21.39 18.49 -6.97
CA ARG A 187 -21.26 18.51 -8.44
C ARG A 187 -19.93 17.94 -8.92
N ARG A 188 -18.93 17.80 -8.03
CA ARG A 188 -17.59 17.32 -8.34
C ARG A 188 -17.42 15.88 -7.85
N ASP A 189 -16.61 15.10 -8.56
CA ASP A 189 -16.20 13.79 -8.05
C ASP A 189 -15.28 13.96 -6.83
N VAL A 190 -15.74 13.45 -5.68
CA VAL A 190 -15.00 13.46 -4.42
C VAL A 190 -14.81 12.03 -3.85
N LYS A 191 -15.11 11.00 -4.65
CA LYS A 191 -14.99 9.59 -4.23
C LYS A 191 -13.56 9.20 -3.87
N TRP A 192 -12.57 9.85 -4.49
CA TRP A 192 -11.16 9.66 -4.19
C TRP A 192 -10.81 9.89 -2.70
N ARG A 193 -11.58 10.71 -1.97
CA ARG A 193 -11.37 10.96 -0.52
C ARG A 193 -11.63 9.74 0.34
N ARG A 194 -12.32 8.72 -0.16
CA ARG A 194 -12.66 7.50 0.60
C ARG A 194 -11.43 6.78 1.16
N ALA A 195 -10.30 6.81 0.45
CA ALA A 195 -9.05 6.20 0.91
C ALA A 195 -8.61 6.74 2.28
N THR A 196 -8.69 8.06 2.50
CA THR A 196 -8.32 8.65 3.81
C THR A 196 -9.35 8.39 4.91
N ILE A 197 -10.59 8.03 4.58
CA ILE A 197 -11.57 7.59 5.58
C ILE A 197 -11.18 6.21 6.09
N LEU A 198 -10.74 5.33 5.19
CA LEU A 198 -10.21 4.02 5.54
C LEU A 198 -9.04 4.15 6.54
N ASP A 199 -8.06 5.00 6.24
CA ASP A 199 -6.95 5.28 7.14
C ASP A 199 -7.40 5.76 8.52
N ARG A 200 -8.47 6.58 8.59
CA ARG A 200 -9.03 7.03 9.89
C ARG A 200 -9.66 5.89 10.68
N LEU A 201 -10.39 4.99 10.02
CA LEU A 201 -10.96 3.79 10.65
C LEU A 201 -9.86 2.88 11.19
N LEU A 202 -8.84 2.61 10.39
CA LEU A 202 -7.66 1.83 10.77
C LEU A 202 -6.93 2.48 11.96
N TRP A 203 -6.77 3.81 11.93
CA TRP A 203 -6.15 4.55 13.02
C TRP A 203 -6.94 4.50 14.32
N ASP A 204 -8.25 4.61 14.26
CA ASP A 204 -9.10 4.56 15.47
C ASP A 204 -8.95 3.18 16.15
N VAL A 205 -8.92 2.10 15.38
CA VAL A 205 -8.66 0.73 15.86
C VAL A 205 -7.24 0.59 16.41
N PHE A 206 -6.23 1.08 15.69
CA PHE A 206 -4.84 1.09 16.17
C PHE A 206 -4.71 1.80 17.51
N ALA A 207 -5.26 3.01 17.63
CA ALA A 207 -5.17 3.82 18.84
C ALA A 207 -5.90 3.17 20.02
N HIS A 208 -7.01 2.48 19.79
CA HIS A 208 -7.73 1.71 20.80
C HIS A 208 -6.85 0.61 21.39
N PHE A 209 -6.30 -0.26 20.54
CA PHE A 209 -5.47 -1.38 20.99
C PHE A 209 -4.11 -0.93 21.56
N TRP A 210 -3.55 0.17 21.04
CA TRP A 210 -2.33 0.74 21.59
C TRP A 210 -2.47 1.21 23.06
N ARG A 211 -3.64 1.78 23.41
CA ARG A 211 -3.97 2.22 24.78
C ARG A 211 -4.41 1.09 25.69
N GLY A 212 -4.83 -0.03 25.11
CA GLY A 212 -5.43 -1.16 25.82
C GLY A 212 -4.46 -1.86 26.79
N SER A 213 -5.00 -2.84 27.51
CA SER A 213 -4.28 -3.60 28.56
C SER A 213 -3.11 -4.44 28.03
N ARG A 214 -3.10 -4.79 26.76
CA ARG A 214 -2.03 -5.57 26.12
C ARG A 214 -0.69 -4.85 26.06
N ARG A 215 -0.70 -3.52 26.11
CA ARG A 215 0.48 -2.64 26.13
C ARG A 215 1.56 -3.05 25.11
N PRO A 216 1.26 -3.07 23.80
CA PRO A 216 2.22 -3.52 22.81
C PRO A 216 3.51 -2.70 22.86
N ARG A 217 4.66 -3.37 22.75
CA ARG A 217 5.98 -2.73 22.73
C ARG A 217 6.24 -2.00 21.42
N VAL A 218 5.81 -2.62 20.31
CA VAL A 218 5.88 -2.07 18.95
C VAL A 218 4.46 -2.00 18.40
N GLY A 219 4.11 -0.86 17.83
CA GLY A 219 2.92 -0.67 17.01
C GLY A 219 3.31 -0.22 15.61
N ILE A 220 2.89 -0.95 14.58
CA ILE A 220 3.03 -0.58 13.18
C ILE A 220 1.67 -0.15 12.64
N PHE A 221 1.63 1.03 12.04
CA PHE A 221 0.48 1.55 11.33
C PHE A 221 0.85 1.87 9.89
N PHE A 222 0.33 1.08 8.96
CA PHE A 222 0.56 1.25 7.53
C PHE A 222 -0.59 2.02 6.87
N SER A 223 -0.26 2.93 5.94
CA SER A 223 -1.22 3.66 5.11
C SER A 223 -0.75 3.74 3.66
N ASN A 224 -1.67 3.50 2.73
CA ASN A 224 -1.43 3.51 1.28
C ASN A 224 -2.18 4.63 0.52
N ALA A 225 -2.99 5.45 1.20
CA ALA A 225 -3.86 6.41 0.52
C ALA A 225 -3.10 7.42 -0.34
N THR A 226 -1.99 7.97 0.17
CA THR A 226 -1.22 8.99 -0.57
C THR A 226 -0.43 8.39 -1.73
N ALA A 227 0.09 7.16 -1.60
CA ALA A 227 0.70 6.45 -2.72
C ALA A 227 -0.28 6.33 -3.90
N HIS A 228 -1.52 5.89 -3.61
CA HIS A 228 -2.58 5.82 -4.60
C HIS A 228 -2.89 7.17 -5.27
N TYR A 229 -2.89 8.26 -4.50
CA TYR A 229 -3.12 9.60 -5.05
C TYR A 229 -1.97 10.04 -5.95
N GLN A 230 -0.74 9.81 -5.57
CA GLN A 230 0.43 10.17 -6.36
C GLN A 230 0.45 9.42 -7.71
N HIS A 231 0.17 8.10 -7.71
CA HIS A 231 0.08 7.32 -8.94
C HIS A 231 -0.91 7.88 -9.96
N LYS A 232 -2.06 8.41 -9.49
CA LYS A 232 -3.15 8.83 -10.36
C LYS A 232 -3.17 10.32 -10.68
N TYR A 233 -2.70 11.16 -9.77
CA TYR A 233 -2.96 12.60 -9.83
C TYR A 233 -1.69 13.46 -9.87
N TRP A 234 -0.53 12.89 -10.21
CA TRP A 234 0.69 13.70 -10.30
C TRP A 234 0.60 14.72 -11.43
N SER A 235 0.08 14.35 -12.60
CA SER A 235 -0.17 15.28 -13.71
C SER A 235 -1.17 16.40 -13.38
N HIS A 236 -2.11 16.14 -12.47
CA HIS A 236 -3.05 17.17 -11.98
C HIS A 236 -2.40 18.08 -10.94
N HIS A 237 -1.45 17.55 -10.17
CA HIS A 237 -0.73 18.32 -9.15
C HIS A 237 0.29 19.28 -9.77
N ASP A 238 1.07 18.78 -10.71
CA ASP A 238 2.05 19.59 -11.47
C ASP A 238 1.94 19.30 -12.98
N PRO A 239 0.97 19.93 -13.67
CA PRO A 239 0.79 19.72 -15.10
C PRO A 239 1.91 20.30 -15.95
N SER A 240 2.82 21.12 -15.36
CA SER A 240 3.87 21.80 -16.12
C SER A 240 4.92 20.86 -16.70
N ILE A 241 5.16 19.72 -16.03
CA ILE A 241 6.17 18.73 -16.41
C ILE A 241 5.65 17.66 -17.39
N PHE A 242 4.33 17.63 -17.65
CA PHE A 242 3.71 16.65 -18.55
C PHE A 242 3.40 17.26 -19.91
N SER A 243 3.62 16.49 -20.98
CA SER A 243 3.16 16.86 -22.34
C SER A 243 1.66 16.61 -22.48
N LEU A 244 1.17 15.49 -21.92
CA LEU A 244 -0.25 15.17 -21.80
C LEU A 244 -0.83 15.86 -20.56
N LYS A 245 -1.53 16.97 -20.79
CA LYS A 245 -2.08 17.77 -19.70
C LYS A 245 -3.53 17.41 -19.43
N PRO A 246 -3.94 17.30 -18.14
CA PRO A 246 -5.35 17.25 -17.79
C PRO A 246 -6.11 18.48 -18.29
N ASP A 247 -7.38 18.31 -18.59
CA ASP A 247 -8.22 19.44 -18.98
C ASP A 247 -8.58 20.35 -17.78
N ALA A 248 -9.24 21.49 -18.06
CA ALA A 248 -9.58 22.47 -17.04
C ALA A 248 -10.56 21.93 -15.98
N ALA A 249 -11.49 21.05 -16.37
CA ALA A 249 -12.47 20.45 -15.46
C ALA A 249 -11.80 19.40 -14.54
N GLU A 250 -10.88 18.62 -15.09
CA GLU A 250 -10.05 17.69 -14.32
C GLU A 250 -9.16 18.44 -13.33
N LEU A 251 -8.48 19.51 -13.76
CA LEU A 251 -7.65 20.33 -12.87
C LEU A 251 -8.48 20.98 -11.76
N ASP A 252 -9.69 21.52 -12.07
CA ASP A 252 -10.60 22.04 -11.05
C ASP A 252 -11.00 20.99 -10.01
N THR A 253 -11.11 19.73 -10.42
CA THR A 253 -11.54 18.63 -9.55
C THR A 253 -10.38 17.99 -8.77
N TYR A 254 -9.22 17.80 -9.40
CA TYR A 254 -8.19 16.88 -8.89
C TYR A 254 -6.84 17.53 -8.54
N SER A 255 -6.60 18.82 -8.86
CA SER A 255 -5.30 19.48 -8.62
C SER A 255 -4.84 19.44 -7.15
N ASN A 256 -5.77 19.35 -6.20
CA ASN A 256 -5.47 19.34 -4.77
C ASN A 256 -5.45 17.95 -4.14
N VAL A 257 -5.61 16.85 -4.90
CA VAL A 257 -5.75 15.50 -4.36
C VAL A 257 -4.49 15.05 -3.61
N ILE A 258 -3.31 15.27 -4.18
CA ILE A 258 -2.04 14.93 -3.54
C ILE A 258 -1.86 15.74 -2.26
N ARG A 259 -2.04 17.06 -2.30
CA ARG A 259 -1.96 17.93 -1.09
C ARG A 259 -2.91 17.47 0.02
N PHE A 260 -4.14 17.09 -0.34
CA PHE A 260 -5.12 16.57 0.61
C PHE A 260 -4.63 15.28 1.28
N GLY A 261 -4.01 14.36 0.53
CA GLY A 261 -3.40 13.13 1.07
C GLY A 261 -2.31 13.43 2.10
N TYR A 262 -1.37 14.30 1.75
CA TYR A 262 -0.31 14.72 2.66
C TYR A 262 -0.86 15.39 3.93
N GLN A 263 -1.87 16.26 3.81
CA GLN A 263 -2.53 16.85 4.97
C GLN A 263 -3.31 15.83 5.82
N ALA A 264 -3.83 14.76 5.21
CA ALA A 264 -4.43 13.66 5.97
C ALA A 264 -3.38 12.91 6.80
N HIS A 265 -2.21 12.62 6.21
CA HIS A 265 -1.07 12.04 6.92
C HIS A 265 -0.51 12.98 7.98
N ASP A 266 -0.46 14.29 7.73
CA ASP A 266 -0.06 15.27 8.74
C ASP A 266 -0.92 15.17 10.01
N ARG A 267 -2.23 15.05 9.86
CA ARG A 267 -3.14 14.84 11.00
C ARG A 267 -2.89 13.52 11.71
N LEU A 268 -2.54 12.45 11.00
CA LEU A 268 -2.19 11.16 11.60
C LEU A 268 -0.89 11.25 12.40
N ILE A 269 0.12 11.93 11.88
CA ILE A 269 1.37 12.21 12.63
C ILE A 269 1.07 12.95 13.93
N GLY A 270 0.24 14.01 13.88
CA GLY A 270 -0.17 14.73 15.07
C GLY A 270 -0.85 13.83 16.11
N LYS A 271 -1.74 12.94 15.66
CA LYS A 271 -2.38 11.94 16.52
C LYS A 271 -1.38 10.93 17.08
N ALA A 272 -0.39 10.47 16.28
CA ALA A 272 0.63 9.52 16.71
C ALA A 272 1.54 10.13 17.79
N MET A 273 2.01 11.35 17.59
CA MET A 273 2.80 12.08 18.59
C MET A 273 2.02 12.27 19.89
N ALA A 274 0.73 12.62 19.82
CA ALA A 274 -0.15 12.75 20.99
C ALA A 274 -0.40 11.39 21.67
N LEU A 275 -0.53 10.31 20.90
CA LEU A 275 -0.72 8.95 21.42
C LEU A 275 0.53 8.40 22.09
N ALA A 276 1.70 8.71 21.55
CA ALA A 276 3.00 8.29 22.07
C ALA A 276 3.26 8.86 23.47
N GLY A 277 2.95 10.12 23.71
CA GLY A 277 3.27 10.81 24.97
C GLY A 277 4.77 10.81 25.27
N THR A 278 5.13 10.70 26.54
CA THR A 278 6.53 10.55 26.99
C THR A 278 6.88 9.06 27.13
N GLY A 279 8.08 8.67 26.67
CA GLY A 279 8.58 7.30 26.81
C GLY A 279 8.20 6.35 25.66
N THR A 280 7.60 6.87 24.58
CA THR A 280 7.38 6.15 23.34
C THR A 280 8.07 6.87 22.20
N ALA A 281 8.92 6.17 21.45
CA ALA A 281 9.50 6.69 20.21
C ALA A 281 8.44 6.72 19.10
N VAL A 282 8.55 7.68 18.18
CA VAL A 282 7.73 7.72 16.96
C VAL A 282 8.66 7.73 15.76
N ALA A 283 8.51 6.75 14.89
CA ALA A 283 9.24 6.69 13.62
C ALA A 283 8.27 6.88 12.44
N LEU A 284 8.75 7.55 11.40
CA LEU A 284 8.13 7.62 10.09
C LEU A 284 9.04 6.96 9.07
N CYS A 285 8.52 6.01 8.30
CA CYS A 285 9.22 5.35 7.20
C CYS A 285 8.35 5.30 5.96
N THR A 286 8.94 5.41 4.76
CA THR A 286 8.23 5.35 3.49
C THR A 286 8.73 4.26 2.54
N ALA A 287 9.73 3.47 2.94
CA ALA A 287 10.45 2.43 2.21
C ALA A 287 11.06 2.92 0.87
N LEU A 288 10.26 3.49 0.01
CA LEU A 288 10.60 4.14 -1.26
C LEU A 288 9.67 5.34 -1.47
N SER A 289 9.75 6.03 -2.60
CA SER A 289 8.84 7.12 -2.94
C SER A 289 8.39 7.05 -4.39
N GLN A 290 7.80 8.14 -4.89
CA GLN A 290 7.37 8.26 -6.27
C GLN A 290 7.97 9.48 -6.96
N GLN A 291 7.95 9.44 -8.28
CA GLN A 291 8.33 10.52 -9.18
C GLN A 291 7.38 10.56 -10.38
N PRO A 292 7.30 11.66 -11.13
CA PRO A 292 6.52 11.75 -12.36
C PRO A 292 6.93 10.66 -13.36
N MET A 293 5.94 10.07 -14.04
CA MET A 293 6.14 9.08 -15.08
C MET A 293 5.88 9.67 -16.46
N LEU A 294 6.93 9.93 -17.20
CA LEU A 294 6.89 10.52 -18.54
C LEU A 294 7.09 9.49 -19.66
N ASP A 295 7.46 8.25 -19.29
CA ASP A 295 7.91 7.19 -20.21
C ASP A 295 6.83 6.76 -21.23
N TYR A 296 5.55 6.99 -20.91
CA TYR A 296 4.42 6.54 -21.72
C TYR A 296 3.62 7.66 -22.39
N GLU A 297 4.07 8.92 -22.31
CA GLU A 297 3.32 10.04 -22.87
C GLU A 297 3.14 9.93 -24.37
N VAL A 298 4.16 9.46 -25.11
CA VAL A 298 4.08 9.20 -26.56
C VAL A 298 3.04 8.12 -26.93
N ARG A 299 2.60 7.31 -25.97
CA ARG A 299 1.55 6.29 -26.10
C ARG A 299 0.21 6.71 -25.50
N GLY A 300 -0.02 8.00 -25.26
CA GLY A 300 -1.26 8.50 -24.65
C GLY A 300 -1.35 8.30 -23.12
N GLY A 301 -0.22 8.03 -22.45
CA GLY A 301 -0.13 7.74 -21.01
C GLY A 301 -0.30 6.26 -20.68
N LYS A 302 -0.01 5.89 -19.43
CA LYS A 302 -0.17 4.50 -18.93
C LYS A 302 -1.59 4.28 -18.43
N GLN A 303 -2.51 4.01 -19.34
CA GLN A 303 -3.87 3.59 -19.04
C GLN A 303 -4.08 2.15 -19.50
N MET A 304 -4.36 1.26 -18.55
CA MET A 304 -4.39 -0.18 -18.74
C MET A 304 -5.82 -0.74 -18.69
N PHE A 305 -5.95 -2.03 -18.86
CA PHE A 305 -7.21 -2.77 -18.80
C PHE A 305 -7.14 -3.83 -17.70
N ILE A 306 -8.28 -4.05 -17.04
CA ILE A 306 -8.52 -5.19 -16.15
C ILE A 306 -9.41 -6.22 -16.82
N VAL A 307 -9.25 -7.48 -16.47
CA VAL A 307 -10.10 -8.57 -16.94
C VAL A 307 -11.45 -8.52 -16.23
N LYS A 308 -12.55 -8.51 -16.98
CA LYS A 308 -13.92 -8.50 -16.46
C LYS A 308 -14.27 -9.80 -15.73
N ASP A 309 -13.95 -10.93 -16.37
CA ASP A 309 -14.24 -12.28 -15.87
C ASP A 309 -13.13 -13.22 -16.38
N TYR A 310 -12.33 -13.74 -15.46
CA TYR A 310 -11.24 -14.65 -15.78
C TYR A 310 -11.75 -16.01 -16.30
N ALA A 311 -12.83 -16.52 -15.79
CA ALA A 311 -13.38 -17.81 -16.24
C ALA A 311 -13.86 -17.73 -17.70
N ALA A 312 -14.59 -16.65 -18.03
CA ALA A 312 -15.02 -16.38 -19.41
C ALA A 312 -13.85 -16.17 -20.37
N LEU A 313 -12.83 -15.37 -19.94
CA LEU A 313 -11.64 -15.12 -20.74
C LEU A 313 -10.84 -16.41 -21.02
N LEU A 314 -10.56 -17.21 -19.99
CA LEU A 314 -9.80 -18.44 -20.10
C LEU A 314 -10.52 -19.47 -21.00
N THR A 315 -11.86 -19.54 -20.88
CA THR A 315 -12.68 -20.36 -21.79
C THR A 315 -12.54 -19.89 -23.23
N ALA A 316 -12.63 -18.59 -23.50
CA ALA A 316 -12.48 -18.02 -24.84
C ALA A 316 -11.07 -18.28 -25.43
N LEU A 317 -10.04 -18.25 -24.59
CA LEU A 317 -8.67 -18.60 -24.96
C LEU A 317 -8.47 -20.11 -25.14
N GLY A 318 -9.46 -20.95 -24.84
CA GLY A 318 -9.38 -22.40 -24.92
C GLY A 318 -8.43 -23.00 -23.88
N THR A 319 -8.29 -22.39 -22.72
CA THR A 319 -7.44 -22.87 -21.62
C THR A 319 -8.25 -23.73 -20.64
N PRO A 320 -7.60 -24.55 -19.80
CA PRO A 320 -8.23 -25.14 -18.64
C PRO A 320 -8.87 -24.06 -17.74
N ALA A 321 -9.94 -24.43 -17.03
CA ALA A 321 -10.61 -23.54 -16.10
C ALA A 321 -9.71 -23.23 -14.89
N THR A 322 -9.71 -21.96 -14.46
CA THR A 322 -9.07 -21.58 -13.20
C THR A 322 -9.94 -22.02 -12.01
N GLY A 323 -9.31 -22.49 -10.95
CA GLY A 323 -10.00 -22.76 -9.69
C GLY A 323 -10.32 -21.46 -8.94
N ARG A 324 -9.43 -20.47 -9.02
CA ARG A 324 -9.56 -19.17 -8.34
C ARG A 324 -8.73 -18.11 -9.06
N ALA A 325 -9.28 -16.90 -9.15
CA ALA A 325 -8.54 -15.71 -9.61
C ALA A 325 -8.57 -14.67 -8.49
N GLU A 326 -7.41 -14.17 -8.09
CA GLU A 326 -7.24 -13.18 -7.03
C GLU A 326 -6.62 -11.91 -7.59
N ALA A 327 -7.27 -10.76 -7.35
CA ALA A 327 -6.72 -9.48 -7.76
C ALA A 327 -5.45 -9.18 -6.97
N LEU A 328 -4.44 -8.71 -7.68
CA LEU A 328 -3.29 -8.00 -7.16
C LEU A 328 -3.48 -6.49 -7.34
N MET A 329 -2.45 -5.72 -7.04
CA MET A 329 -2.50 -4.28 -7.29
C MET A 329 -2.49 -3.99 -8.80
N ALA A 330 -3.13 -2.88 -9.18
CA ALA A 330 -3.28 -2.42 -10.59
C ALA A 330 -4.04 -3.43 -11.48
N GLU A 331 -3.48 -3.77 -12.65
CA GLU A 331 -4.10 -4.62 -13.67
C GLU A 331 -3.85 -6.12 -13.46
N GLU A 332 -3.09 -6.51 -12.46
CA GLU A 332 -2.62 -7.89 -12.30
C GLU A 332 -3.55 -8.75 -11.44
N SER A 333 -3.47 -10.06 -11.63
CA SER A 333 -4.15 -11.05 -10.80
C SER A 333 -3.37 -12.37 -10.74
N TRP A 334 -3.42 -13.05 -9.57
CA TRP A 334 -3.06 -14.44 -9.44
C TRP A 334 -4.13 -15.35 -10.03
N LEU A 335 -3.72 -16.31 -10.84
CA LEU A 335 -4.56 -17.42 -11.30
C LEU A 335 -4.07 -18.71 -10.66
N HIS A 336 -5.00 -19.45 -10.02
CA HIS A 336 -4.71 -20.72 -9.37
C HIS A 336 -5.48 -21.84 -10.04
N PHE A 337 -4.82 -22.96 -10.32
CA PHE A 337 -5.35 -24.12 -11.02
C PHE A 337 -5.42 -25.35 -10.11
N ALA A 338 -6.29 -26.31 -10.44
CA ALA A 338 -6.44 -27.54 -9.69
C ALA A 338 -5.18 -28.42 -9.77
N THR A 339 -4.57 -28.49 -10.96
CA THR A 339 -3.38 -29.30 -11.24
C THR A 339 -2.24 -28.50 -11.85
N GLU A 340 -1.01 -28.96 -11.70
CA GLU A 340 0.16 -28.36 -12.37
C GLU A 340 0.09 -28.48 -13.88
N THR A 341 -0.51 -29.55 -14.40
CA THR A 341 -0.72 -29.75 -15.82
C THR A 341 -1.66 -28.69 -16.41
N ASP A 342 -2.79 -28.43 -15.75
CA ASP A 342 -3.73 -27.38 -16.18
C ASP A 342 -3.08 -26.00 -16.12
N CYS A 343 -2.30 -25.75 -15.07
CA CYS A 343 -1.55 -24.50 -14.91
C CYS A 343 -0.54 -24.30 -16.05
N ALA A 344 0.25 -25.31 -16.37
CA ALA A 344 1.25 -25.24 -17.44
C ALA A 344 0.60 -25.06 -18.82
N GLU A 345 -0.52 -25.73 -19.09
CA GLU A 345 -1.27 -25.56 -20.34
C GLU A 345 -1.86 -24.15 -20.44
N ALA A 346 -2.48 -23.65 -19.37
CA ALA A 346 -3.03 -22.29 -19.32
C ALA A 346 -1.92 -21.25 -19.49
N TYR A 347 -0.79 -21.40 -18.78
CA TYR A 347 0.37 -20.51 -18.91
C TYR A 347 0.85 -20.41 -20.37
N ARG A 348 1.01 -21.54 -21.03
CA ARG A 348 1.44 -21.60 -22.44
C ARG A 348 0.46 -20.87 -23.37
N LYS A 349 -0.85 -21.10 -23.23
CA LYS A 349 -1.89 -20.50 -24.08
C LYS A 349 -2.06 -19.01 -23.81
N VAL A 350 -2.04 -18.59 -22.55
CA VAL A 350 -2.14 -17.18 -22.15
C VAL A 350 -0.91 -16.41 -22.63
N SER A 351 0.29 -16.96 -22.47
CA SER A 351 1.54 -16.34 -22.96
C SER A 351 1.59 -16.19 -24.49
N ALA A 352 0.89 -17.07 -25.21
CA ALA A 352 0.82 -17.02 -26.68
C ALA A 352 -0.30 -16.11 -27.21
N ALA A 353 -1.23 -15.67 -26.35
CA ALA A 353 -2.36 -14.84 -26.77
C ALA A 353 -1.90 -13.45 -27.24
N LYS A 354 -2.44 -13.00 -28.36
CA LYS A 354 -2.08 -11.74 -29.02
C LYS A 354 -3.33 -10.98 -29.45
N THR A 355 -3.18 -9.68 -29.64
CA THR A 355 -4.13 -8.91 -30.45
C THR A 355 -4.01 -9.28 -31.93
N ALA A 356 -5.02 -8.97 -32.73
CA ALA A 356 -5.01 -9.30 -34.19
C ALA A 356 -3.85 -8.65 -34.94
N ASP A 357 -3.33 -7.53 -34.47
CA ASP A 357 -2.14 -6.84 -34.99
C ASP A 357 -0.80 -7.42 -34.45
N GLY A 358 -0.85 -8.51 -33.69
CA GLY A 358 0.32 -9.28 -33.26
C GLY A 358 0.98 -8.86 -31.95
N ARG A 359 0.44 -7.87 -31.22
CA ARG A 359 0.96 -7.46 -29.92
C ARG A 359 0.65 -8.51 -28.84
N ALA A 360 1.57 -8.71 -27.89
CA ALA A 360 1.31 -9.55 -26.73
C ALA A 360 0.12 -9.01 -25.93
N LEU A 361 -0.83 -9.89 -25.59
CA LEU A 361 -2.03 -9.51 -24.85
C LEU A 361 -1.74 -9.40 -23.35
N PHE A 362 -0.85 -10.23 -22.82
CA PHE A 362 -0.56 -10.33 -21.40
C PHE A 362 0.92 -10.22 -21.07
N LYS A 363 1.18 -9.65 -19.89
CA LYS A 363 2.38 -9.90 -19.10
C LYS A 363 2.08 -11.11 -18.23
N VAL A 364 2.93 -12.12 -18.27
CA VAL A 364 2.77 -13.35 -17.48
C VAL A 364 4.07 -13.59 -16.71
N ARG A 365 3.98 -13.83 -15.39
CA ARG A 365 5.14 -14.04 -14.52
C ARG A 365 4.79 -14.93 -13.33
N GLY A 366 5.79 -15.27 -12.50
CA GLY A 366 5.57 -15.99 -11.26
C GLY A 366 4.98 -17.39 -11.45
N PHE A 367 5.38 -18.13 -12.51
CA PHE A 367 4.92 -19.50 -12.70
C PHE A 367 5.52 -20.41 -11.63
N GLU A 368 4.67 -20.87 -10.73
CA GLU A 368 5.04 -21.79 -9.62
C GLU A 368 3.99 -22.88 -9.45
N GLY A 369 4.31 -24.11 -9.84
CA GLY A 369 3.45 -25.27 -9.64
C GLY A 369 2.05 -25.09 -10.22
N LYS A 370 1.09 -24.66 -9.40
CA LYS A 370 -0.33 -24.54 -9.78
C LYS A 370 -0.79 -23.11 -9.99
N SER A 371 0.09 -22.13 -10.05
CA SER A 371 -0.30 -20.73 -10.16
C SER A 371 0.67 -19.88 -10.99
N PHE A 372 0.18 -18.77 -11.53
CA PHE A 372 0.95 -17.71 -12.15
C PHE A 372 0.21 -16.37 -12.11
N ILE A 373 0.96 -15.28 -12.31
CA ILE A 373 0.42 -13.93 -12.37
C ILE A 373 0.20 -13.52 -13.82
N ILE A 374 -0.92 -12.84 -14.07
CA ILE A 374 -1.30 -12.31 -15.36
C ILE A 374 -1.72 -10.85 -15.22
N GLY A 375 -1.29 -10.00 -16.17
CA GLY A 375 -1.75 -8.63 -16.32
C GLY A 375 -1.93 -8.26 -17.78
N CYS A 376 -2.87 -7.36 -18.11
CA CYS A 376 -3.02 -6.89 -19.47
C CYS A 376 -1.77 -6.09 -19.89
N ALA A 377 -1.20 -6.40 -21.07
CA ALA A 377 -0.03 -5.72 -21.61
C ALA A 377 -0.37 -4.60 -22.59
N VAL A 378 -1.66 -4.47 -22.94
CA VAL A 378 -2.14 -3.54 -23.96
C VAL A 378 -2.58 -2.23 -23.30
N PHE A 379 -2.22 -1.09 -23.92
CA PHE A 379 -2.59 0.25 -23.44
C PHE A 379 -3.89 0.73 -24.07
N ALA A 380 -4.60 1.62 -23.39
CA ALA A 380 -5.86 2.18 -23.88
C ALA A 380 -5.75 2.85 -25.26
N SER A 381 -4.63 3.54 -25.50
CA SER A 381 -4.34 4.17 -26.80
C SER A 381 -4.12 3.19 -27.95
N GLU A 382 -3.99 1.91 -27.64
CA GLU A 382 -3.74 0.84 -28.64
C GLU A 382 -4.99 0.03 -28.96
N VAL A 383 -6.13 0.39 -28.37
CA VAL A 383 -7.39 -0.35 -28.50
C VAL A 383 -8.46 0.57 -29.10
N ASP A 384 -9.17 0.04 -30.08
CA ASP A 384 -10.37 0.64 -30.67
C ASP A 384 -11.57 -0.34 -30.61
N ALA A 385 -12.71 0.08 -31.14
CA ALA A 385 -13.94 -0.73 -31.14
C ALA A 385 -13.83 -2.01 -32.00
N HIS A 386 -12.79 -2.14 -32.82
CA HIS A 386 -12.56 -3.29 -33.72
C HIS A 386 -11.44 -4.20 -33.23
N THR A 387 -10.80 -3.83 -32.13
CA THR A 387 -9.69 -4.61 -31.57
C THR A 387 -10.16 -6.00 -31.17
N THR A 388 -9.50 -7.02 -31.68
CA THR A 388 -9.77 -8.42 -31.37
C THR A 388 -8.53 -9.13 -30.83
N ILE A 389 -8.78 -10.22 -30.11
CA ILE A 389 -7.77 -11.12 -29.57
C ILE A 389 -7.71 -12.34 -30.47
N VAL A 390 -6.53 -12.84 -30.73
CA VAL A 390 -6.33 -14.13 -31.42
C VAL A 390 -5.89 -15.16 -30.38
N ASN A 391 -6.68 -16.21 -30.20
CA ASN A 391 -6.32 -17.32 -29.33
C ASN A 391 -5.33 -18.30 -30.01
N ALA A 392 -4.84 -19.27 -29.23
CA ALA A 392 -3.87 -20.26 -29.72
C ALA A 392 -4.38 -21.14 -30.90
N ALA A 393 -5.71 -21.20 -31.11
CA ALA A 393 -6.34 -21.90 -32.24
C ALA A 393 -6.60 -21.00 -33.47
N GLY A 394 -6.21 -19.71 -33.40
CA GLY A 394 -6.44 -18.72 -34.46
C GLY A 394 -7.85 -18.13 -34.49
N ALA A 395 -8.68 -18.40 -33.50
CA ALA A 395 -10.04 -17.80 -33.38
C ALA A 395 -9.95 -16.35 -32.94
N SER A 396 -10.79 -15.48 -33.55
CA SER A 396 -10.90 -14.06 -33.20
C SER A 396 -11.96 -13.84 -32.12
N ILE A 397 -11.61 -13.10 -31.08
CA ILE A 397 -12.42 -12.82 -29.90
C ILE A 397 -12.49 -11.30 -29.72
N PRO A 398 -13.67 -10.67 -29.52
CA PRO A 398 -13.77 -9.25 -29.24
C PRO A 398 -13.04 -8.87 -27.96
N PHE A 399 -12.17 -7.86 -28.02
CA PHE A 399 -11.38 -7.41 -26.85
C PHE A 399 -12.28 -6.86 -25.74
N ASP A 400 -13.24 -6.02 -26.10
CA ASP A 400 -14.16 -5.34 -25.20
C ASP A 400 -15.13 -6.30 -24.47
N ALA A 401 -15.33 -7.53 -24.99
CA ALA A 401 -16.11 -8.56 -24.30
C ALA A 401 -15.45 -8.99 -22.98
N HIS A 402 -14.12 -8.99 -22.92
CA HIS A 402 -13.35 -9.54 -21.80
C HIS A 402 -12.60 -8.51 -20.97
N PHE A 403 -12.40 -7.30 -21.47
CA PHE A 403 -11.59 -6.27 -20.82
C PHE A 403 -12.41 -5.03 -20.48
N LEU A 404 -12.08 -4.42 -19.33
CA LEU A 404 -12.60 -3.13 -18.89
C LEU A 404 -11.42 -2.16 -18.77
N GLN A 405 -11.54 -1.01 -19.42
CA GLN A 405 -10.55 0.06 -19.32
C GLN A 405 -10.55 0.64 -17.91
N MET A 406 -9.37 0.78 -17.32
CA MET A 406 -9.21 1.48 -16.05
C MET A 406 -9.55 2.97 -16.21
N SER A 407 -10.28 3.52 -15.27
CA SER A 407 -10.78 4.90 -15.33
C SER A 407 -9.71 5.98 -15.21
N THR A 408 -8.49 5.60 -14.81
CA THR A 408 -7.41 6.55 -14.51
C THR A 408 -6.12 6.18 -15.23
N VAL A 409 -5.41 7.22 -15.69
CA VAL A 409 -4.05 7.11 -16.20
C VAL A 409 -3.09 7.09 -15.02
N THR A 410 -2.10 6.20 -15.04
CA THR A 410 -1.01 6.24 -14.05
C THR A 410 0.00 7.31 -14.46
N THR A 411 0.26 8.26 -13.58
CA THR A 411 1.09 9.45 -13.85
C THR A 411 2.34 9.54 -12.99
N ALA A 412 2.57 8.54 -12.13
CA ALA A 412 3.79 8.44 -11.33
C ALA A 412 4.34 7.02 -11.32
N LYS A 413 5.66 6.91 -11.14
CA LYS A 413 6.41 5.67 -10.96
C LYS A 413 7.24 5.71 -9.69
N HIS A 414 7.68 4.57 -9.20
CA HIS A 414 8.49 4.47 -8.00
C HIS A 414 9.85 5.15 -8.15
N HIS A 415 10.38 5.64 -7.04
CA HIS A 415 11.69 6.27 -6.89
C HIS A 415 12.44 5.59 -5.73
N PRO A 416 13.76 5.31 -5.85
CA PRO A 416 14.49 4.54 -4.85
C PRO A 416 14.70 5.26 -3.50
N ASP A 417 14.53 6.58 -3.46
CA ASP A 417 14.69 7.35 -2.22
C ASP A 417 13.37 7.38 -1.44
N GLY A 418 13.47 7.26 -0.12
CA GLY A 418 12.37 7.38 0.82
C GLY A 418 12.73 8.26 2.01
N ILE A 419 11.90 8.22 3.04
CA ILE A 419 12.08 8.97 4.29
C ILE A 419 12.24 7.98 5.44
N PHE A 420 13.16 8.25 6.36
CA PHE A 420 13.17 7.67 7.68
C PHE A 420 13.48 8.75 8.72
N TRP A 421 12.52 9.03 9.60
CA TRP A 421 12.65 9.97 10.72
C TRP A 421 12.37 9.23 12.02
N MET A 422 13.18 9.49 13.05
CA MET A 422 13.07 8.84 14.36
C MET A 422 13.07 9.90 15.48
N MET A 423 11.90 10.13 16.07
CA MET A 423 11.76 10.93 17.29
C MET A 423 11.94 10.02 18.50
N SER A 424 12.95 10.32 19.32
CA SER A 424 13.15 9.62 20.60
C SER A 424 11.98 9.89 21.57
N GLY A 425 11.57 8.87 22.33
CA GLY A 425 10.61 9.03 23.42
C GLY A 425 11.18 9.73 24.67
N ARG A 426 12.44 10.16 24.63
CA ARG A 426 13.12 10.89 25.72
C ARG A 426 13.34 12.35 25.33
N PRO A 427 13.40 13.29 26.29
CA PRO A 427 13.92 14.60 26.01
C PRO A 427 15.37 14.44 25.52
N SER A 428 15.62 14.61 24.25
CA SER A 428 16.96 14.62 23.66
C SER A 428 17.48 16.05 23.65
N SER A 429 18.81 16.20 23.73
CA SER A 429 19.48 17.43 23.33
C SER A 429 19.03 17.82 21.92
N PRO A 430 19.00 19.12 21.57
CA PRO A 430 18.49 19.57 20.29
C PRO A 430 19.10 18.74 19.14
N ALA A 431 18.21 18.27 18.26
CA ALA A 431 18.59 17.53 17.07
C ALA A 431 19.73 18.24 16.33
N SER A 432 20.60 17.48 15.71
CA SER A 432 21.72 17.96 14.91
C SER A 432 21.30 19.13 14.04
N GLN A 433 22.09 20.17 13.97
CA GLN A 433 21.83 21.36 13.13
C GLN A 433 21.39 20.92 11.72
N PRO A 434 20.52 21.69 11.04
CA PRO A 434 20.13 21.42 9.66
C PRO A 434 21.37 21.57 8.74
N GLY A 435 22.15 20.52 8.67
CA GLY A 435 23.26 20.32 7.75
C GLY A 435 22.96 19.02 7.00
N SER A 436 23.36 18.88 5.77
CA SER A 436 23.15 17.81 4.80
C SER A 436 22.37 16.60 5.32
N VAL A 437 21.15 16.41 4.81
CA VAL A 437 20.32 15.23 5.16
C VAL A 437 21.13 13.97 4.86
N GLU A 438 21.42 13.18 5.90
CA GLU A 438 22.23 11.96 5.78
C GLU A 438 21.46 10.91 4.95
N ARG A 439 22.16 10.24 4.04
CA ARG A 439 21.59 9.11 3.28
C ARG A 439 21.79 7.82 4.06
N LEU A 440 20.71 7.07 4.22
CA LEU A 440 20.69 5.80 4.94
C LEU A 440 20.33 4.67 3.96
N PRO A 441 21.17 3.63 3.78
CA PRO A 441 20.76 2.44 3.05
C PRO A 441 19.48 1.83 3.67
N LEU A 442 18.53 1.43 2.82
CA LEU A 442 17.25 0.92 3.30
C LEU A 442 17.40 -0.28 4.25
N THR A 443 18.40 -1.12 4.02
CA THR A 443 18.76 -2.26 4.89
C THR A 443 19.16 -1.85 6.31
N HIS A 444 19.57 -0.61 6.53
CA HIS A 444 19.99 -0.11 7.85
C HIS A 444 18.82 0.44 8.68
N VAL A 445 17.61 0.59 8.11
CA VAL A 445 16.43 1.07 8.86
C VAL A 445 16.12 0.12 10.02
N ARG A 446 16.20 -1.21 9.80
CA ARG A 446 16.02 -2.19 10.87
C ARG A 446 16.91 -1.89 12.09
N SER A 447 18.20 -1.70 11.89
CA SER A 447 19.14 -1.44 13.00
C SER A 447 18.81 -0.16 13.77
N LYS A 448 18.33 0.89 13.09
CA LYS A 448 17.86 2.11 13.74
C LYS A 448 16.61 1.87 14.59
N LEU A 449 15.66 1.07 14.12
CA LEU A 449 14.46 0.67 14.88
C LEU A 449 14.82 -0.16 16.10
N GLU A 450 15.74 -1.13 15.95
CA GLU A 450 16.25 -1.95 17.05
C GLU A 450 16.99 -1.10 18.10
N GLN A 451 17.81 -0.13 17.67
CA GLN A 451 18.47 0.81 18.59
C GLN A 451 17.48 1.63 19.41
N ALA A 452 16.37 2.08 18.80
CA ALA A 452 15.31 2.80 19.52
C ALA A 452 14.61 1.93 20.56
N LEU A 453 14.58 0.61 20.36
CA LEU A 453 13.98 -0.37 21.28
C LEU A 453 14.99 -0.95 22.27
N ALA A 454 16.29 -0.86 21.97
CA ALA A 454 17.34 -1.43 22.80
C ALA A 454 17.46 -0.68 24.14
N PHE A 455 17.82 -1.45 25.15
CA PHE A 455 18.22 -0.90 26.45
C PHE A 455 19.66 -0.38 26.33
N GLU A 456 19.92 0.82 26.83
CA GLU A 456 21.28 1.14 27.23
C GLU A 456 21.68 0.19 28.36
N ALA A 457 22.69 -0.63 28.11
CA ALA A 457 23.27 -1.56 29.07
C ALA A 457 23.93 -0.81 30.26
#